data_16e5beabfdb7fb94a7f3f810dbc9b501
#
_entry.id   16e5beabfdb7fb94a7f3f810dbc9b501
#
_cell.length_a   1.000
_cell.length_b   1.000
_cell.length_c   1.000
_cell.angle_alpha   90.00
_cell.angle_beta   90.00
_cell.angle_gamma   90.00
#
_symmetry.space_group_name_H-M   'P 1'
#
loop_
_entity.id
_entity.type
_entity.pdbx_description
1 polymer ?
#
loop_
_entity_poly.entity_id
_entity_poly.type
_entity_poly.pdbx_seq_one_letter_code
_entity_poly.pdbx_strand_id
1 'polypeptide(L)'
;YDGGNQVMSLDEKALTELAKALEETGETALAAIAEQFKHSTRTAVATILENDDAPASVPEGYLKLHLLSHRLVQPNHTNLSGLFGVLLNVAWTNEGAIDIAELADRQIQARLENRNLSVNSVDKFPKMVDYVVPAGVRIADTSRVRLGAYIGEGTTIMHEGFVNFNAGTESTSMVEGRISQGVFVKSGSDLGGGSSTMGTLSGGGNIIITIGHQCLLGANSGLGIPLGDRCTVEAGLYITSGTKVTLLDDHNQVVGQTKARELAGKDDLLFRRNSTTGTVECLTNKIRSINLHNCKLPVTVSL
;
A
#
# COMPACT_ATOMS: atom_id res chain seq x y z
N TYR A 1 -26.08 16.37 -12.66
CA TYR A 1 -25.32 15.15 -12.94
C TYR A 1 -25.95 14.41 -14.13
N ASP A 2 -25.21 14.29 -15.22
CA ASP A 2 -25.71 13.77 -16.49
C ASP A 2 -25.36 12.28 -16.71
N GLY A 3 -24.87 11.61 -15.66
CA GLY A 3 -24.41 10.22 -15.70
C GLY A 3 -22.94 10.06 -16.08
N GLY A 4 -22.34 8.87 -15.79
CA GLY A 4 -20.96 8.53 -16.09
C GLY A 4 -19.92 9.10 -15.11
N ASN A 5 -18.63 8.89 -15.40
CA ASN A 5 -17.54 9.46 -14.60
C ASN A 5 -17.37 10.94 -14.93
N GLN A 6 -17.35 11.79 -13.91
CA GLN A 6 -17.31 13.25 -14.09
C GLN A 6 -16.44 13.95 -13.05
N VAL A 7 -15.82 15.04 -13.46
CA VAL A 7 -15.15 16.00 -12.59
C VAL A 7 -15.77 17.38 -12.83
N MET A 8 -16.34 17.97 -11.80
CA MET A 8 -17.01 19.25 -11.84
C MET A 8 -16.26 20.26 -10.97
N SER A 9 -15.93 21.42 -11.50
CA SER A 9 -15.44 22.55 -10.70
C SER A 9 -16.57 23.11 -9.85
N LEU A 10 -16.28 23.35 -8.58
CA LEU A 10 -17.24 23.89 -7.62
C LEU A 10 -16.89 25.35 -7.32
N ASP A 11 -17.66 26.27 -7.86
CA ASP A 11 -17.64 27.68 -7.45
C ASP A 11 -18.48 27.86 -6.18
N GLU A 12 -18.52 29.08 -5.65
CA GLU A 12 -19.26 29.41 -4.41
C GLU A 12 -20.75 29.07 -4.52
N LYS A 13 -21.36 29.26 -5.71
CA LYS A 13 -22.76 28.94 -5.98
C LYS A 13 -22.97 27.43 -5.94
N ALA A 14 -22.14 26.69 -6.66
CA ALA A 14 -22.21 25.21 -6.69
C ALA A 14 -21.99 24.60 -5.30
N LEU A 15 -21.07 25.15 -4.50
CA LEU A 15 -20.84 24.72 -3.12
C LEU A 15 -22.07 24.99 -2.24
N THR A 16 -22.77 26.12 -2.42
CA THR A 16 -24.02 26.43 -1.71
C THR A 16 -25.13 25.44 -2.07
N GLU A 17 -25.30 25.17 -3.35
CA GLU A 17 -26.30 24.20 -3.85
C GLU A 17 -25.99 22.77 -3.35
N LEU A 18 -24.71 22.38 -3.36
CA LEU A 18 -24.26 21.09 -2.83
C LEU A 18 -24.52 20.97 -1.31
N ALA A 19 -24.17 22.00 -0.52
CA ALA A 19 -24.42 22.00 0.92
C ALA A 19 -25.91 21.84 1.24
N LYS A 20 -26.77 22.57 0.53
CA LYS A 20 -28.22 22.47 0.67
C LYS A 20 -28.74 21.06 0.33
N ALA A 21 -28.30 20.48 -0.78
CA ALA A 21 -28.69 19.13 -1.19
C ALA A 21 -28.26 18.08 -0.17
N LEU A 22 -27.05 18.21 0.41
CA LEU A 22 -26.56 17.34 1.48
C LEU A 22 -27.40 17.47 2.76
N GLU A 23 -27.82 18.70 3.14
CA GLU A 23 -28.72 18.91 4.28
C GLU A 23 -30.08 18.24 4.06
N GLU A 24 -30.65 18.38 2.87
CA GLU A 24 -31.95 17.78 2.52
C GLU A 24 -31.91 16.24 2.56
N THR A 25 -30.75 15.62 2.34
CA THR A 25 -30.54 14.17 2.45
C THR A 25 -30.11 13.71 3.85
N GLY A 26 -29.96 14.63 4.81
CA GLY A 26 -29.54 14.35 6.19
C GLY A 26 -28.04 14.26 6.41
N GLU A 27 -27.22 14.53 5.38
CA GLU A 27 -25.75 14.50 5.42
C GLU A 27 -25.17 15.82 5.97
N THR A 28 -25.60 16.21 7.16
CA THR A 28 -25.28 17.52 7.78
C THR A 28 -23.78 17.76 7.97
N ALA A 29 -23.00 16.73 8.27
CA ALA A 29 -21.56 16.86 8.42
C ALA A 29 -20.87 17.19 7.08
N LEU A 30 -21.29 16.57 6.00
CA LEU A 30 -20.78 16.83 4.65
C LEU A 30 -21.23 18.22 4.15
N ALA A 31 -22.46 18.62 4.47
CA ALA A 31 -22.96 19.96 4.18
C ALA A 31 -22.09 21.05 4.83
N ALA A 32 -21.74 20.88 6.12
CA ALA A 32 -20.84 21.79 6.82
C ALA A 32 -19.43 21.88 6.19
N ILE A 33 -18.93 20.76 5.65
CA ILE A 33 -17.65 20.74 4.94
C ILE A 33 -17.76 21.49 3.59
N ALA A 34 -18.85 21.30 2.83
CA ALA A 34 -19.10 22.02 1.58
C ALA A 34 -19.15 23.55 1.81
N GLU A 35 -19.78 24.00 2.92
CA GLU A 35 -19.80 25.42 3.30
C GLU A 35 -18.37 25.94 3.60
N GLN A 36 -17.53 25.17 4.29
CA GLN A 36 -16.15 25.57 4.58
C GLN A 36 -15.30 25.70 3.31
N PHE A 37 -15.54 24.90 2.28
CA PHE A 37 -14.80 24.99 1.02
C PHE A 37 -14.98 26.32 0.29
N LYS A 38 -16.02 27.09 0.56
CA LYS A 38 -16.18 28.46 0.04
C LYS A 38 -15.04 29.41 0.45
N HIS A 39 -14.35 29.10 1.55
CA HIS A 39 -13.21 29.89 2.03
C HIS A 39 -11.87 29.38 1.49
N SER A 40 -11.88 28.35 0.65
CA SER A 40 -10.65 27.79 0.06
C SER A 40 -10.05 28.75 -0.96
N THR A 41 -8.75 28.95 -0.89
CA THR A 41 -7.97 29.65 -1.91
C THR A 41 -7.60 28.75 -3.09
N ARG A 42 -7.93 27.45 -3.01
CA ARG A 42 -7.67 26.44 -4.04
C ARG A 42 -8.99 26.07 -4.75
N THR A 43 -8.89 25.68 -6.00
CA THR A 43 -10.05 25.17 -6.76
C THR A 43 -10.60 23.92 -6.07
N ALA A 44 -11.89 23.97 -5.73
CA ALA A 44 -12.63 22.80 -5.28
C ALA A 44 -13.23 22.05 -6.49
N VAL A 45 -13.21 20.73 -6.42
CA VAL A 45 -13.83 19.86 -7.45
C VAL A 45 -14.69 18.79 -6.79
N ALA A 46 -15.79 18.42 -7.43
CA ALA A 46 -16.51 17.19 -7.15
C ALA A 46 -16.12 16.14 -8.19
N THR A 47 -15.73 14.96 -7.74
CA THR A 47 -15.40 13.84 -8.61
C THR A 47 -16.39 12.71 -8.36
N ILE A 48 -17.03 12.24 -9.41
CA ILE A 48 -17.99 11.13 -9.36
C ILE A 48 -17.47 10.02 -10.26
N LEU A 49 -17.42 8.80 -9.73
CA LEU A 49 -17.09 7.60 -10.47
C LEU A 49 -18.30 6.66 -10.44
N GLU A 50 -19.06 6.64 -11.52
CA GLU A 50 -20.20 5.72 -11.71
C GLU A 50 -19.69 4.33 -12.16
N ASN A 51 -18.60 4.33 -12.93
CA ASN A 51 -17.99 3.14 -13.48
C ASN A 51 -16.51 3.05 -13.08
N ASP A 52 -15.98 1.83 -12.99
CA ASP A 52 -14.56 1.59 -12.70
C ASP A 52 -13.68 1.64 -13.96
N ASP A 53 -13.87 2.67 -14.79
CA ASP A 53 -13.02 2.92 -15.95
C ASP A 53 -11.61 3.36 -15.53
N ALA A 54 -10.66 3.28 -16.48
CA ALA A 54 -9.33 3.86 -16.28
C ALA A 54 -9.45 5.36 -15.98
N PRO A 55 -8.71 5.92 -15.00
CA PRO A 55 -8.83 7.33 -14.68
C PRO A 55 -8.40 8.19 -15.87
N ALA A 56 -9.27 9.12 -16.27
CA ALA A 56 -9.04 10.04 -17.38
C ALA A 56 -8.48 11.40 -16.93
N SER A 57 -8.53 11.69 -15.61
CA SER A 57 -8.13 12.97 -15.04
C SER A 57 -7.41 12.80 -13.70
N VAL A 58 -6.66 13.84 -13.30
CA VAL A 58 -5.94 13.88 -12.00
C VAL A 58 -6.90 13.68 -10.82
N PRO A 59 -8.07 14.34 -10.73
CA PRO A 59 -9.02 14.11 -9.64
C PRO A 59 -9.54 12.67 -9.56
N GLU A 60 -9.85 12.04 -10.70
CA GLU A 60 -10.28 10.63 -10.75
C GLU A 60 -9.17 9.70 -10.26
N GLY A 61 -7.92 9.95 -10.69
CA GLY A 61 -6.76 9.18 -10.24
C GLY A 61 -6.59 9.25 -8.72
N TYR A 62 -6.63 10.45 -8.15
CA TYR A 62 -6.51 10.60 -6.71
C TYR A 62 -7.72 10.07 -5.95
N LEU A 63 -8.95 10.19 -6.46
CA LEU A 63 -10.11 9.57 -5.82
C LEU A 63 -9.93 8.06 -5.68
N LYS A 64 -9.48 7.37 -6.73
CA LYS A 64 -9.20 5.92 -6.65
C LYS A 64 -8.11 5.58 -5.62
N LEU A 65 -7.07 6.39 -5.52
CA LEU A 65 -6.05 6.21 -4.48
C LEU A 65 -6.60 6.43 -3.06
N HIS A 66 -7.49 7.42 -2.89
CA HIS A 66 -8.20 7.64 -1.63
C HIS A 66 -9.10 6.47 -1.25
N LEU A 67 -9.86 5.89 -2.20
CA LEU A 67 -10.69 4.71 -1.96
C LEU A 67 -9.88 3.54 -1.38
N LEU A 68 -8.69 3.30 -1.90
CA LEU A 68 -7.75 2.30 -1.36
C LEU A 68 -7.29 2.64 0.06
N SER A 69 -6.82 3.86 0.28
CA SER A 69 -6.29 4.28 1.59
C SER A 69 -7.36 4.38 2.67
N HIS A 70 -8.61 4.71 2.30
CA HIS A 70 -9.77 4.66 3.19
C HIS A 70 -10.33 3.25 3.40
N ARG A 71 -9.72 2.21 2.82
CA ARG A 71 -10.16 0.80 2.91
C ARG A 71 -11.55 0.54 2.31
N LEU A 72 -12.01 1.39 1.41
CA LEU A 72 -13.29 1.24 0.71
C LEU A 72 -13.18 0.26 -0.47
N VAL A 73 -11.98 0.13 -1.03
CA VAL A 73 -11.65 -0.81 -2.11
C VAL A 73 -10.34 -1.50 -1.78
N GLN A 74 -10.26 -2.82 -1.99
CA GLN A 74 -9.02 -3.59 -1.79
C GLN A 74 -8.06 -3.42 -2.97
N PRO A 75 -6.73 -3.65 -2.76
CA PRO A 75 -5.76 -3.69 -3.85
C PRO A 75 -6.20 -4.65 -4.97
N ASN A 76 -5.97 -4.23 -6.21
CA ASN A 76 -6.35 -4.92 -7.45
C ASN A 76 -7.87 -4.98 -7.73
N HIS A 77 -8.71 -4.32 -6.94
CA HIS A 77 -10.16 -4.27 -7.12
C HIS A 77 -10.65 -2.93 -7.66
N THR A 78 -9.77 -2.08 -8.19
CA THR A 78 -10.11 -0.89 -8.96
C THR A 78 -9.15 -0.72 -10.13
N ASN A 79 -9.67 -0.21 -11.24
CA ASN A 79 -8.91 -0.01 -12.46
C ASN A 79 -7.99 1.22 -12.34
N LEU A 80 -6.68 0.98 -12.27
CA LEU A 80 -5.64 2.01 -12.22
C LEU A 80 -4.81 2.06 -13.52
N SER A 81 -5.33 1.49 -14.60
CA SER A 81 -4.64 1.51 -15.90
C SER A 81 -4.40 2.96 -16.34
N GLY A 82 -3.20 3.25 -16.83
CA GLY A 82 -2.85 4.61 -17.28
C GLY A 82 -2.59 5.64 -16.20
N LEU A 83 -2.73 5.30 -14.90
CA LEU A 83 -2.59 6.25 -13.78
C LEU A 83 -1.28 7.06 -13.84
N PHE A 84 -0.16 6.44 -14.21
CA PHE A 84 1.13 7.14 -14.35
C PHE A 84 1.14 8.21 -15.44
N GLY A 85 0.31 8.07 -16.47
CA GLY A 85 0.14 9.05 -17.52
C GLY A 85 -0.73 10.24 -17.11
N VAL A 86 -1.66 10.00 -16.19
CA VAL A 86 -2.63 10.98 -15.69
C VAL A 86 -2.05 11.84 -14.57
N LEU A 87 -1.36 11.22 -13.61
CA LEU A 87 -0.80 11.93 -12.46
C LEU A 87 0.46 12.71 -12.85
N LEU A 88 0.52 13.96 -12.39
CA LEU A 88 1.68 14.83 -12.59
C LEU A 88 2.76 14.55 -11.53
N ASN A 89 4.02 14.73 -11.92
CA ASN A 89 5.12 14.76 -10.96
C ASN A 89 5.20 16.17 -10.35
N VAL A 90 5.00 16.26 -9.02
CA VAL A 90 4.95 17.52 -8.29
C VAL A 90 5.89 17.52 -7.08
N ALA A 91 6.24 18.70 -6.59
CA ALA A 91 6.93 18.84 -5.32
C ALA A 91 5.89 18.83 -4.18
N TRP A 92 5.98 17.83 -3.31
CA TRP A 92 5.18 17.75 -2.07
C TRP A 92 5.91 18.51 -0.97
N THR A 93 5.32 19.60 -0.51
CA THR A 93 5.96 20.53 0.41
C THR A 93 5.17 20.64 1.71
N ASN A 94 5.73 21.35 2.71
CA ASN A 94 5.00 21.71 3.93
C ASN A 94 3.83 22.68 3.67
N GLU A 95 3.73 23.26 2.48
CA GLU A 95 2.61 24.11 2.03
C GLU A 95 1.68 23.40 1.01
N GLY A 96 1.85 22.08 0.85
CA GLY A 96 1.11 21.23 -0.08
C GLY A 96 1.83 21.00 -1.39
N ALA A 97 1.09 20.55 -2.42
CA ALA A 97 1.64 20.26 -3.75
C ALA A 97 1.94 21.56 -4.51
N ILE A 98 3.13 21.61 -5.12
CA ILE A 98 3.58 22.72 -5.96
C ILE A 98 4.09 22.14 -7.29
N ASP A 99 3.68 22.74 -8.41
CA ASP A 99 4.25 22.40 -9.71
C ASP A 99 5.77 22.62 -9.70
N ILE A 100 6.51 21.66 -10.24
CA ILE A 100 7.98 21.73 -10.28
C ILE A 100 8.46 22.97 -11.05
N ALA A 101 7.73 23.41 -12.07
CA ALA A 101 8.05 24.60 -12.83
C ALA A 101 7.93 25.89 -12.00
N GLU A 102 7.02 25.92 -11.01
CA GLU A 102 6.82 27.08 -10.12
C GLU A 102 7.69 27.02 -8.84
N LEU A 103 8.30 25.87 -8.55
CA LEU A 103 8.93 25.61 -7.25
C LEU A 103 10.03 26.64 -6.90
N ALA A 104 10.88 27.00 -7.86
CA ALA A 104 11.97 27.92 -7.61
C ALA A 104 11.47 29.31 -7.21
N ASP A 105 10.47 29.83 -7.92
CA ASP A 105 9.88 31.13 -7.62
C ASP A 105 9.16 31.12 -6.27
N ARG A 106 8.43 30.05 -5.96
CA ARG A 106 7.78 29.87 -4.66
C ARG A 106 8.77 29.82 -3.50
N GLN A 107 9.93 29.16 -3.70
CA GLN A 107 11.00 29.13 -2.69
C GLN A 107 11.65 30.51 -2.48
N ILE A 108 11.86 31.29 -3.55
CA ILE A 108 12.38 32.66 -3.46
C ILE A 108 11.36 33.53 -2.69
N GLN A 109 10.09 33.46 -3.08
CA GLN A 109 9.03 34.23 -2.41
C GLN A 109 8.94 33.90 -0.92
N ALA A 110 8.94 32.62 -0.56
CA ALA A 110 8.92 32.19 0.83
C ALA A 110 10.10 32.79 1.65
N ARG A 111 11.30 32.81 1.07
CA ARG A 111 12.48 33.41 1.73
C ARG A 111 12.35 34.92 1.89
N LEU A 112 11.82 35.64 0.90
CA LEU A 112 11.57 37.07 0.99
C LEU A 112 10.55 37.39 2.09
N GLU A 113 9.61 36.50 2.34
CA GLU A 113 8.60 36.59 3.39
C GLU A 113 9.07 35.99 4.74
N ASN A 114 10.33 35.61 4.85
CA ASN A 114 10.92 34.94 6.01
C ASN A 114 10.16 33.65 6.43
N ARG A 115 9.61 32.93 5.46
CA ARG A 115 8.99 31.59 5.62
C ARG A 115 9.93 30.49 5.14
N ASN A 116 9.77 29.30 5.69
CA ASN A 116 10.51 28.13 5.23
C ASN A 116 9.60 27.24 4.36
N LEU A 117 9.88 27.19 3.07
CA LEU A 117 9.27 26.25 2.13
C LEU A 117 10.21 25.04 1.96
N SER A 118 9.85 23.91 2.56
CA SER A 118 10.62 22.69 2.48
C SER A 118 9.94 21.66 1.56
N VAL A 119 10.75 20.98 0.75
CA VAL A 119 10.29 19.88 -0.12
C VAL A 119 10.50 18.57 0.60
N ASN A 120 9.41 17.83 0.81
CA ASN A 120 9.42 16.52 1.44
C ASN A 120 9.68 15.38 0.44
N SER A 121 9.14 15.51 -0.78
CA SER A 121 9.36 14.55 -1.88
C SER A 121 9.02 15.20 -3.23
N VAL A 122 9.52 14.59 -4.31
CA VAL A 122 9.14 14.91 -5.69
C VAL A 122 8.65 13.62 -6.32
N ASP A 123 7.35 13.49 -6.50
CA ASP A 123 6.72 12.24 -6.96
C ASP A 123 5.29 12.52 -7.48
N LYS A 124 4.71 11.53 -8.15
CA LYS A 124 3.29 11.49 -8.49
C LYS A 124 2.40 11.14 -7.29
N PHE A 125 2.96 10.45 -6.30
CA PHE A 125 2.26 9.93 -5.12
C PHE A 125 2.75 10.63 -3.85
N PRO A 126 1.85 11.32 -3.11
CA PRO A 126 2.18 11.85 -1.79
C PRO A 126 2.29 10.72 -0.75
N LYS A 127 2.80 11.08 0.44
CA LYS A 127 2.66 10.23 1.62
C LYS A 127 1.18 10.06 1.96
N MET A 128 0.77 8.82 2.28
CA MET A 128 -0.62 8.53 2.64
C MET A 128 -1.10 9.41 3.80
N VAL A 129 -0.30 9.55 4.83
CA VAL A 129 -0.70 10.24 6.08
C VAL A 129 -0.85 11.76 5.95
N ASP A 130 -0.40 12.36 4.84
CA ASP A 130 -0.70 13.76 4.55
C ASP A 130 -2.19 13.97 4.22
N TYR A 131 -2.93 12.89 3.91
CA TYR A 131 -4.34 12.91 3.51
C TYR A 131 -5.21 11.92 4.28
N VAL A 132 -4.70 10.72 4.54
CA VAL A 132 -5.45 9.63 5.18
C VAL A 132 -4.61 8.99 6.27
N VAL A 133 -5.12 9.03 7.50
CA VAL A 133 -4.55 8.31 8.65
C VAL A 133 -5.55 7.22 9.06
N PRO A 134 -5.36 5.96 8.62
CA PRO A 134 -6.28 4.88 8.97
C PRO A 134 -6.28 4.60 10.47
N ALA A 135 -7.44 4.32 11.05
CA ALA A 135 -7.54 3.94 12.45
C ALA A 135 -6.89 2.57 12.72
N GLY A 136 -6.35 2.40 13.93
CA GLY A 136 -5.83 1.12 14.41
C GLY A 136 -4.51 0.67 13.79
N VAL A 137 -3.69 1.58 13.21
CA VAL A 137 -2.39 1.25 12.61
C VAL A 137 -1.23 1.94 13.33
N ARG A 138 -0.04 1.40 13.13
CA ARG A 138 1.23 2.04 13.52
C ARG A 138 2.12 2.17 12.31
N ILE A 139 2.63 3.38 12.04
CA ILE A 139 3.52 3.68 10.92
C ILE A 139 4.71 4.46 11.47
N ALA A 140 5.88 3.83 11.51
CA ALA A 140 7.08 4.41 12.13
C ALA A 140 7.74 5.47 11.24
N ASP A 141 7.76 5.26 9.90
CA ASP A 141 8.21 6.23 8.91
C ASP A 141 7.13 6.45 7.86
N THR A 142 6.47 7.59 7.94
CA THR A 142 5.35 7.93 7.07
C THR A 142 5.74 8.19 5.62
N SER A 143 7.01 8.53 5.35
CA SER A 143 7.53 8.75 3.99
C SER A 143 7.55 7.48 3.15
N ARG A 144 7.46 6.33 3.79
CA ARG A 144 7.56 5.01 3.16
C ARG A 144 6.21 4.38 2.82
N VAL A 145 5.11 5.08 3.05
CA VAL A 145 3.75 4.62 2.73
C VAL A 145 3.09 5.62 1.78
N ARG A 146 2.84 5.18 0.55
CA ARG A 146 2.23 6.00 -0.49
C ARG A 146 0.72 6.10 -0.33
N LEU A 147 0.13 7.25 -0.71
CA LEU A 147 -1.31 7.34 -0.92
C LEU A 147 -1.74 6.29 -1.95
N GLY A 148 -2.82 5.58 -1.67
CA GLY A 148 -3.24 4.40 -2.42
C GLY A 148 -2.77 3.08 -1.79
N ALA A 149 -2.01 3.11 -0.68
CA ALA A 149 -1.76 1.93 0.14
C ALA A 149 -3.01 1.58 0.97
N TYR A 150 -3.32 0.29 1.05
CA TYR A 150 -4.39 -0.27 1.89
C TYR A 150 -3.76 -0.82 3.17
N ILE A 151 -3.88 -0.11 4.28
CA ILE A 151 -3.29 -0.54 5.55
C ILE A 151 -4.40 -1.01 6.49
N GLY A 152 -4.56 -2.33 6.61
CA GLY A 152 -5.59 -2.93 7.46
C GLY A 152 -5.37 -2.67 8.94
N GLU A 153 -6.45 -2.70 9.72
CA GLU A 153 -6.40 -2.48 11.16
C GLU A 153 -5.49 -3.50 11.87
N GLY A 154 -4.75 -3.05 12.88
CA GLY A 154 -3.78 -3.87 13.60
C GLY A 154 -2.41 -3.98 12.92
N THR A 155 -2.24 -3.42 11.73
CA THR A 155 -0.95 -3.42 11.02
C THR A 155 0.06 -2.50 11.70
N THR A 156 1.29 -2.99 11.83
CA THR A 156 2.46 -2.19 12.21
C THR A 156 3.45 -2.14 11.05
N ILE A 157 3.77 -0.94 10.56
CA ILE A 157 4.83 -0.70 9.58
C ILE A 157 6.00 -0.09 10.32
N MET A 158 7.12 -0.82 10.36
CA MET A 158 8.36 -0.40 11.00
C MET A 158 9.15 0.55 10.10
N HIS A 159 10.25 1.14 10.59
CA HIS A 159 11.05 2.14 9.86
C HIS A 159 11.54 1.65 8.49
N GLU A 160 11.90 0.37 8.36
CA GLU A 160 12.35 -0.22 7.10
C GLU A 160 11.20 -0.64 6.19
N GLY A 161 9.97 -0.72 6.72
CA GLY A 161 8.80 -1.13 5.98
C GLY A 161 8.43 -0.13 4.89
N PHE A 162 8.06 -0.62 3.70
CA PHE A 162 7.59 0.19 2.58
C PHE A 162 6.31 -0.40 2.00
N VAL A 163 5.31 0.44 1.76
CA VAL A 163 4.06 0.01 1.10
C VAL A 163 3.74 0.93 -0.06
N ASN A 164 3.65 0.33 -1.25
CA ASN A 164 3.31 1.05 -2.47
C ASN A 164 1.79 1.27 -2.58
N PHE A 165 1.37 2.13 -3.54
CA PHE A 165 -0.04 2.23 -3.91
C PHE A 165 -0.55 0.90 -4.49
N ASN A 166 -1.86 0.68 -4.44
CA ASN A 166 -2.50 -0.57 -4.89
C ASN A 166 -1.87 -1.82 -4.26
N ALA A 167 -1.41 -1.71 -3.02
CA ALA A 167 -0.77 -2.77 -2.26
C ALA A 167 -1.12 -2.60 -0.78
N GLY A 168 -0.88 -3.60 0.04
CA GLY A 168 -1.10 -3.42 1.46
C GLY A 168 -1.31 -4.70 2.25
N THR A 169 -1.94 -4.53 3.42
CA THR A 169 -2.21 -5.58 4.40
C THR A 169 -3.71 -5.66 4.69
N GLU A 170 -4.23 -6.85 4.82
CA GLU A 170 -5.65 -7.08 5.13
C GLU A 170 -6.02 -6.61 6.54
N SER A 171 -5.22 -6.98 7.53
CA SER A 171 -5.35 -6.58 8.94
C SER A 171 -4.02 -6.82 9.68
N THR A 172 -4.07 -7.19 10.96
CA THR A 172 -2.89 -7.42 11.81
C THR A 172 -1.73 -8.06 11.07
N SER A 173 -0.66 -7.32 10.88
CA SER A 173 0.56 -7.74 10.20
C SER A 173 1.75 -6.93 10.70
N MET A 174 2.95 -7.51 10.67
CA MET A 174 4.20 -6.81 10.90
C MET A 174 4.90 -6.58 9.56
N VAL A 175 5.28 -5.35 9.26
CA VAL A 175 5.91 -4.99 7.97
C VAL A 175 7.22 -4.27 8.24
N GLU A 176 8.32 -4.99 8.07
CA GLU A 176 9.69 -4.45 8.07
C GLU A 176 10.34 -4.55 6.68
N GLY A 177 9.65 -5.18 5.75
CA GLY A 177 10.05 -5.35 4.36
C GLY A 177 9.26 -4.47 3.40
N ARG A 178 9.43 -4.74 2.10
CA ARG A 178 8.79 -3.99 1.01
C ARG A 178 7.57 -4.72 0.47
N ILE A 179 6.41 -4.07 0.49
CA ILE A 179 5.19 -4.49 -0.21
C ILE A 179 5.09 -3.69 -1.51
N SER A 180 5.40 -4.35 -2.63
CA SER A 180 5.39 -3.75 -3.95
C SER A 180 3.97 -3.61 -4.50
N GLN A 181 3.80 -2.77 -5.51
CA GLN A 181 2.52 -2.51 -6.17
C GLN A 181 1.86 -3.83 -6.64
N GLY A 182 0.58 -3.98 -6.35
CA GLY A 182 -0.24 -5.16 -6.65
C GLY A 182 -0.17 -6.27 -5.60
N VAL A 183 0.70 -6.17 -4.58
CA VAL A 183 0.86 -7.21 -3.55
C VAL A 183 -0.11 -6.98 -2.40
N PHE A 184 -0.82 -8.06 -1.99
CA PHE A 184 -1.70 -8.03 -0.84
C PHE A 184 -1.33 -9.11 0.18
N VAL A 185 -1.15 -8.68 1.42
CA VAL A 185 -0.69 -9.50 2.55
C VAL A 185 -1.87 -9.80 3.46
N LYS A 186 -2.15 -11.07 3.68
CA LYS A 186 -3.23 -11.53 4.54
C LYS A 186 -2.84 -11.45 6.02
N SER A 187 -3.87 -11.47 6.86
CA SER A 187 -3.75 -11.29 8.31
C SER A 187 -2.77 -12.25 8.99
N GLY A 188 -2.08 -11.76 10.01
CA GLY A 188 -1.18 -12.56 10.84
C GLY A 188 0.20 -12.81 10.21
N SER A 189 0.47 -12.19 9.07
CA SER A 189 1.75 -12.38 8.36
C SER A 189 2.80 -11.37 8.78
N ASP A 190 4.06 -11.82 8.78
CA ASP A 190 5.23 -11.06 9.17
C ASP A 190 6.22 -10.97 8.00
N LEU A 191 6.55 -9.73 7.60
CA LEU A 191 7.53 -9.41 6.56
C LEU A 191 8.79 -8.88 7.23
N GLY A 192 9.74 -9.77 7.46
CA GLY A 192 11.01 -9.46 8.14
C GLY A 192 11.82 -8.37 7.46
N GLY A 193 12.72 -7.77 8.21
CA GLY A 193 13.53 -6.62 7.80
C GLY A 193 14.22 -6.81 6.45
N GLY A 194 14.02 -5.87 5.53
CA GLY A 194 14.58 -5.92 4.19
C GLY A 194 14.00 -7.00 3.27
N SER A 195 12.98 -7.75 3.70
CA SER A 195 12.29 -8.69 2.80
C SER A 195 11.63 -7.93 1.64
N SER A 196 11.49 -8.58 0.49
CA SER A 196 11.02 -7.93 -0.73
C SER A 196 10.01 -8.78 -1.48
N THR A 197 8.83 -8.23 -1.72
CA THR A 197 7.87 -8.85 -2.63
C THR A 197 8.03 -8.28 -4.04
N MET A 198 7.98 -9.10 -5.06
CA MET A 198 7.97 -8.64 -6.46
C MET A 198 6.58 -8.10 -6.79
N GLY A 199 6.54 -6.90 -7.38
CA GLY A 199 5.29 -6.35 -7.89
C GLY A 199 4.82 -7.06 -9.15
N THR A 200 3.55 -6.90 -9.48
CA THR A 200 2.90 -7.52 -10.66
C THR A 200 3.65 -7.21 -11.97
N LEU A 201 4.20 -5.99 -12.11
CA LEU A 201 4.95 -5.57 -13.29
C LEU A 201 6.36 -6.15 -13.36
N SER A 202 6.96 -6.52 -12.23
CA SER A 202 8.35 -6.99 -12.15
C SER A 202 8.50 -8.47 -12.42
N GLY A 203 7.42 -9.24 -12.33
CA GLY A 203 7.43 -10.70 -12.45
C GLY A 203 7.39 -11.25 -13.88
N GLY A 204 7.33 -10.39 -14.90
CA GLY A 204 7.26 -10.79 -16.31
C GLY A 204 5.97 -11.52 -16.69
N GLY A 205 4.90 -11.39 -15.91
CA GLY A 205 3.60 -12.00 -16.14
C GLY A 205 2.49 -11.32 -15.33
N ASN A 206 1.24 -11.61 -15.68
CA ASN A 206 0.05 -11.07 -15.00
C ASN A 206 -0.24 -11.77 -13.64
N ILE A 207 0.78 -12.27 -12.95
CA ILE A 207 0.59 -12.96 -11.67
C ILE A 207 0.54 -11.95 -10.55
N ILE A 208 -0.61 -11.86 -9.89
CA ILE A 208 -0.78 -11.09 -8.66
C ILE A 208 -0.11 -11.85 -7.52
N ILE A 209 0.85 -11.23 -6.86
CA ILE A 209 1.52 -11.80 -5.69
C ILE A 209 0.65 -11.52 -4.46
N THR A 210 0.19 -12.60 -3.85
CA THR A 210 -0.48 -12.56 -2.54
C THR A 210 0.34 -13.33 -1.52
N ILE A 211 0.30 -12.90 -0.28
CA ILE A 211 0.85 -13.62 0.87
C ILE A 211 -0.33 -14.06 1.71
N GLY A 212 -0.48 -15.36 1.91
CA GLY A 212 -1.56 -15.94 2.70
C GLY A 212 -1.51 -15.53 4.18
N HIS A 213 -2.43 -16.09 4.99
CA HIS A 213 -2.48 -15.82 6.42
C HIS A 213 -1.32 -16.48 7.16
N GLN A 214 -0.85 -15.83 8.23
CA GLN A 214 0.15 -16.38 9.15
C GLN A 214 1.45 -16.82 8.45
N CYS A 215 1.85 -16.10 7.41
CA CYS A 215 3.11 -16.34 6.71
C CYS A 215 4.26 -15.58 7.35
N LEU A 216 5.47 -16.09 7.15
CA LEU A 216 6.72 -15.43 7.55
C LEU A 216 7.65 -15.29 6.35
N LEU A 217 8.00 -14.07 6.01
CA LEU A 217 9.14 -13.76 5.14
C LEU A 217 10.34 -13.42 6.02
N GLY A 218 11.34 -14.27 6.05
CA GLY A 218 12.57 -14.02 6.81
C GLY A 218 13.30 -12.78 6.32
N ALA A 219 14.13 -12.18 7.17
CA ALA A 219 14.88 -10.98 6.84
C ALA A 219 15.67 -11.12 5.54
N ASN A 220 15.66 -10.08 4.70
CA ASN A 220 16.32 -10.06 3.39
C ASN A 220 15.89 -11.18 2.43
N SER A 221 14.74 -11.84 2.67
CA SER A 221 14.18 -12.78 1.72
C SER A 221 13.49 -12.05 0.56
N GLY A 222 13.23 -12.77 -0.53
CA GLY A 222 12.50 -12.24 -1.68
C GLY A 222 11.46 -13.21 -2.20
N LEU A 223 10.30 -12.68 -2.61
CA LEU A 223 9.17 -13.47 -3.05
C LEU A 223 8.64 -12.99 -4.40
N GLY A 224 8.62 -13.89 -5.37
CA GLY A 224 8.10 -13.69 -6.73
C GLY A 224 7.06 -14.73 -7.15
N ILE A 225 6.41 -15.39 -6.18
CA ILE A 225 5.25 -16.29 -6.37
C ILE A 225 4.20 -15.99 -5.29
N PRO A 226 2.91 -16.21 -5.53
CA PRO A 226 1.93 -16.20 -4.45
C PRO A 226 2.23 -17.30 -3.41
N LEU A 227 2.00 -17.00 -2.14
CA LEU A 227 2.01 -17.98 -1.05
C LEU A 227 0.58 -18.26 -0.58
N GLY A 228 0.29 -19.51 -0.26
CA GLY A 228 -0.87 -19.88 0.54
C GLY A 228 -0.66 -19.54 2.02
N ASP A 229 -1.51 -20.08 2.88
CA ASP A 229 -1.48 -19.80 4.32
C ASP A 229 -0.32 -20.52 5.02
N ARG A 230 0.17 -19.95 6.12
CA ARG A 230 1.18 -20.57 7.02
C ARG A 230 2.48 -20.94 6.31
N CYS A 231 2.84 -20.19 5.28
CA CYS A 231 4.11 -20.41 4.58
C CYS A 231 5.25 -19.62 5.24
N THR A 232 6.45 -20.16 5.13
CA THR A 232 7.67 -19.51 5.59
C THR A 232 8.71 -19.49 4.47
N VAL A 233 9.37 -18.35 4.29
CA VAL A 233 10.55 -18.21 3.44
C VAL A 233 11.72 -17.85 4.36
N GLU A 234 12.79 -18.67 4.33
CA GLU A 234 14.00 -18.49 5.14
C GLU A 234 14.66 -17.13 4.85
N ALA A 235 15.30 -16.56 5.86
CA ALA A 235 16.08 -15.33 5.73
C ALA A 235 17.15 -15.43 4.62
N GLY A 236 17.28 -14.37 3.82
CA GLY A 236 18.23 -14.30 2.71
C GLY A 236 17.90 -15.17 1.51
N LEU A 237 16.76 -15.85 1.48
CA LEU A 237 16.36 -16.70 0.37
C LEU A 237 15.46 -15.94 -0.60
N TYR A 238 15.83 -15.92 -1.88
CA TYR A 238 15.02 -15.32 -2.94
C TYR A 238 14.33 -16.39 -3.79
N ILE A 239 12.98 -16.38 -3.82
CA ILE A 239 12.15 -17.31 -4.57
C ILE A 239 11.49 -16.58 -5.74
N THR A 240 11.80 -16.98 -6.96
CA THR A 240 11.13 -16.53 -8.18
C THR A 240 10.38 -17.67 -8.84
N SER A 241 9.49 -17.38 -9.78
CA SER A 241 8.69 -18.39 -10.50
C SER A 241 9.54 -19.49 -11.17
N GLY A 242 10.76 -19.14 -11.59
CA GLY A 242 11.70 -20.06 -12.26
C GLY A 242 12.63 -20.82 -11.32
N THR A 243 12.64 -20.48 -10.01
CA THR A 243 13.53 -21.13 -9.03
C THR A 243 13.28 -22.63 -9.00
N LYS A 244 14.35 -23.44 -9.17
CA LYS A 244 14.29 -24.89 -8.99
C LYS A 244 14.25 -25.22 -7.52
N VAL A 245 13.30 -26.03 -7.11
CA VAL A 245 13.03 -26.39 -5.72
C VAL A 245 13.08 -27.91 -5.58
N THR A 246 13.88 -28.40 -4.65
CA THR A 246 13.91 -29.80 -4.24
C THR A 246 12.82 -30.03 -3.20
N LEU A 247 11.93 -30.96 -3.46
CA LEU A 247 10.85 -31.33 -2.54
C LEU A 247 11.34 -32.38 -1.55
N LEU A 248 11.08 -32.13 -0.27
CA LEU A 248 11.42 -33.04 0.82
C LEU A 248 10.14 -33.54 1.48
N ASP A 249 10.16 -34.80 1.91
CA ASP A 249 9.12 -35.38 2.77
C ASP A 249 9.34 -35.03 4.24
N ASP A 250 8.47 -35.55 5.11
CA ASP A 250 8.51 -35.35 6.56
C ASP A 250 9.75 -35.93 7.25
N HIS A 251 10.50 -36.79 6.55
CA HIS A 251 11.76 -37.39 7.01
C HIS A 251 12.99 -36.71 6.39
N ASN A 252 12.79 -35.56 5.72
CA ASN A 252 13.80 -34.83 4.95
C ASN A 252 14.42 -35.64 3.79
N GLN A 253 13.69 -36.63 3.27
CA GLN A 253 14.12 -37.36 2.09
C GLN A 253 13.66 -36.66 0.82
N VAL A 254 14.49 -36.65 -0.21
CA VAL A 254 14.14 -36.06 -1.51
C VAL A 254 13.07 -36.88 -2.18
N VAL A 255 11.91 -36.27 -2.45
CA VAL A 255 10.79 -36.90 -3.15
C VAL A 255 10.63 -36.40 -4.59
N GLY A 256 11.36 -35.33 -4.97
CA GLY A 256 11.32 -34.81 -6.33
C GLY A 256 11.89 -33.40 -6.45
N GLN A 257 11.77 -32.85 -7.67
CA GLN A 257 12.12 -31.47 -7.97
C GLN A 257 11.01 -30.81 -8.80
N THR A 258 10.81 -29.52 -8.59
CA THR A 258 9.83 -28.73 -9.34
C THR A 258 10.29 -27.28 -9.50
N LYS A 259 9.55 -26.46 -10.23
CA LYS A 259 9.73 -25.01 -10.24
C LYS A 259 8.85 -24.38 -9.17
N ALA A 260 9.32 -23.30 -8.55
CA ALA A 260 8.57 -22.62 -7.49
C ALA A 260 7.16 -22.20 -7.93
N ARG A 261 6.93 -21.83 -9.19
CA ARG A 261 5.60 -21.52 -9.71
C ARG A 261 4.57 -22.65 -9.55
N GLU A 262 5.00 -23.91 -9.51
CA GLU A 262 4.10 -25.06 -9.32
C GLU A 262 3.69 -25.23 -7.83
N LEU A 263 4.33 -24.48 -6.95
CA LEU A 263 4.03 -24.40 -5.52
C LEU A 263 3.25 -23.14 -5.16
N ALA A 264 2.99 -22.26 -6.14
CA ALA A 264 2.27 -21.01 -5.93
C ALA A 264 0.89 -21.25 -5.30
N GLY A 265 0.56 -20.47 -4.26
CA GLY A 265 -0.72 -20.51 -3.56
C GLY A 265 -0.97 -21.76 -2.71
N LYS A 266 -0.02 -22.67 -2.57
CA LYS A 266 -0.13 -23.82 -1.66
C LYS A 266 0.16 -23.42 -0.23
N ASP A 267 -0.56 -24.02 0.70
CA ASP A 267 -0.44 -23.78 2.14
C ASP A 267 0.68 -24.60 2.76
N ASP A 268 1.08 -24.21 3.99
CA ASP A 268 1.95 -24.96 4.88
C ASP A 268 3.33 -25.30 4.26
N LEU A 269 3.90 -24.37 3.48
CA LEU A 269 5.20 -24.55 2.86
C LEU A 269 6.31 -23.82 3.61
N LEU A 270 7.43 -24.52 3.83
CA LEU A 270 8.69 -23.94 4.28
C LEU A 270 9.71 -24.01 3.15
N PHE A 271 10.13 -22.84 2.66
CA PHE A 271 11.23 -22.70 1.71
C PHE A 271 12.51 -22.37 2.47
N ARG A 272 13.54 -23.17 2.27
CA ARG A 272 14.87 -22.97 2.88
C ARG A 272 15.99 -23.23 1.88
N ARG A 273 17.19 -22.78 2.21
CA ARG A 273 18.42 -23.16 1.49
C ARG A 273 19.14 -24.26 2.25
N ASN A 274 19.50 -25.32 1.56
CA ASN A 274 20.41 -26.32 2.13
C ASN A 274 21.80 -25.69 2.28
N SER A 275 22.29 -25.60 3.50
CA SER A 275 23.56 -24.93 3.83
C SER A 275 24.81 -25.64 3.27
N THR A 276 24.70 -26.93 2.95
CA THR A 276 25.80 -27.73 2.40
C THR A 276 25.83 -27.68 0.87
N THR A 277 24.67 -27.84 0.23
CA THR A 277 24.59 -27.96 -1.22
C THR A 277 24.21 -26.66 -1.92
N GLY A 278 23.65 -25.68 -1.19
CA GLY A 278 23.11 -24.43 -1.71
C GLY A 278 21.78 -24.59 -2.43
N THR A 279 21.23 -25.78 -2.54
CA THR A 279 19.94 -26.02 -3.21
C THR A 279 18.79 -25.42 -2.42
N VAL A 280 17.78 -24.91 -3.14
CA VAL A 280 16.53 -24.48 -2.54
C VAL A 280 15.66 -25.70 -2.28
N GLU A 281 15.21 -25.86 -1.06
CA GLU A 281 14.37 -26.95 -0.58
C GLU A 281 12.99 -26.42 -0.18
N CYS A 282 11.97 -27.24 -0.38
CA CYS A 282 10.63 -27.00 0.12
C CYS A 282 10.12 -28.26 0.84
N LEU A 283 9.58 -28.04 2.03
CA LEU A 283 9.00 -29.10 2.87
C LEU A 283 7.75 -28.56 3.56
N THR A 284 6.98 -29.46 4.19
CA THR A 284 5.81 -29.07 4.96
C THR A 284 6.22 -28.22 6.18
N ASN A 285 5.64 -27.05 6.33
CA ASN A 285 5.87 -26.18 7.46
C ASN A 285 5.17 -26.73 8.72
N LYS A 286 5.93 -27.31 9.63
CA LYS A 286 5.45 -27.85 10.91
C LYS A 286 5.44 -26.82 12.04
N ILE A 287 5.92 -25.62 11.79
CA ILE A 287 5.93 -24.53 12.77
C ILE A 287 4.49 -24.00 12.84
N ARG A 288 3.66 -24.65 13.65
CA ARG A 288 2.33 -24.13 14.00
C ARG A 288 2.53 -22.88 14.85
N SER A 289 2.14 -21.74 14.31
CA SER A 289 1.92 -20.48 15.00
C SER A 289 2.83 -20.22 16.22
N ILE A 290 3.93 -19.54 16.00
CA ILE A 290 4.49 -18.70 17.07
C ILE A 290 3.41 -17.64 17.29
N ASN A 291 2.71 -17.74 18.43
CA ASN A 291 1.75 -16.76 18.87
C ASN A 291 2.47 -15.43 19.09
N LEU A 292 2.54 -14.57 18.09
CA LEU A 292 3.07 -13.21 18.19
C LEU A 292 2.30 -12.35 19.22
N HIS A 293 1.18 -12.87 19.75
CA HIS A 293 0.38 -12.23 20.80
C HIS A 293 1.00 -12.27 22.20
N ASN A 294 2.06 -13.01 22.44
CA ASN A 294 2.69 -13.12 23.78
C ASN A 294 3.82 -12.11 24.03
N CYS A 295 4.15 -11.25 23.09
CA CYS A 295 5.04 -10.10 23.37
C CYS A 295 4.23 -8.90 23.89
N LYS A 296 3.44 -9.09 24.94
CA LYS A 296 2.98 -8.00 25.80
C LYS A 296 4.17 -7.57 26.65
N LEU A 297 4.95 -6.62 26.12
CA LEU A 297 5.80 -5.82 27.01
C LEU A 297 4.86 -5.04 27.94
N PRO A 298 5.02 -5.13 29.27
CA PRO A 298 4.27 -4.30 30.17
C PRO A 298 4.71 -2.85 29.92
N VAL A 299 3.83 -2.05 29.33
CA VAL A 299 4.00 -0.60 29.27
C VAL A 299 3.69 -0.07 30.66
N THR A 300 4.70 0.02 31.51
CA THR A 300 4.63 0.87 32.70
C THR A 300 5.08 2.26 32.26
N VAL A 301 4.13 3.12 31.90
CA VAL A 301 4.37 4.54 31.76
C VAL A 301 4.25 5.12 33.17
N SER A 302 5.38 5.42 33.83
CA SER A 302 5.41 6.38 34.93
C SER A 302 5.70 7.75 34.32
N LEU A 303 4.75 8.65 34.47
CA LEU A 303 4.90 10.09 34.23
C LEU A 303 5.81 10.70 35.30
#